data_03f7499173970777ad2d3dbadb98c417
#
_entry.id   03f7499173970777ad2d3dbadb98c417
#
_cell.length_a   1.000
_cell.length_b   1.000
_cell.length_c   1.000
_cell.angle_alpha   90.00
_cell.angle_beta   90.00
_cell.angle_gamma   90.00
#
_symmetry.space_group_name_H-M   'P 1'
#
loop_
_entity.id
_entity.type
_entity.pdbx_description
1 polymer ?
#
loop_
_entity_poly.entity_id
_entity_poly.type
_entity_poly.pdbx_seq_one_letter_code
_entity_poly.pdbx_strand_id
1 'polypeptide(L)'
;MKLEQRVKERKEEQAEEKKEEVTELSPEEAKIALKKKIHQRLLEEFDLKEWNIHTQDESQKQALYKRVRGIIENLIAEEASLPLNRDERSEVVTELVDEVLGLGPLEKFLRDETISEIMVNGPQKIYIEKAGKIYLTDARFTSTEQLMTVIDRILSPIGRRVDESSPLVDARLPDGSRVNVIIPPLSLIGPVITIRKFVAKRLDMDDLVRLGSLTREMVEFLRVCVILRKNILVSGGTGSGKTTLLNMLSSFIPEDERIVTIEDSAELRLRQEHVISLESKPPNIEGKGAIPIRRLVINALRMRPDRIVVGECRGGEALDMLQAMNTGHDGSLTTIHANSPKDAISRLTTMVLMAGTELPERAIREQIASAINIIVQTARLKDGSRKVVKISEVIPLEAGEMKIQDLFYFEQLGYDENKKVVGRFRKCGVLPTFFDEIKIMGLELSEDIFKDEVKV
;
A
#
# COMPACT_ATOMS: atom_id res chain seq x y z
N MET A 1 -39.48 59.67 -14.01
CA MET A 1 -40.35 59.02 -13.02
C MET A 1 -40.97 57.65 -13.46
N LYS A 2 -41.59 57.52 -14.64
CA LYS A 2 -42.16 56.23 -15.04
C LYS A 2 -41.16 55.13 -15.40
N LEU A 3 -39.94 55.45 -15.82
CA LEU A 3 -38.90 54.46 -16.20
C LEU A 3 -38.18 53.89 -14.98
N GLU A 4 -37.90 54.73 -14.00
CA GLU A 4 -37.25 54.33 -12.75
C GLU A 4 -38.14 53.44 -11.87
N GLN A 5 -39.43 53.68 -11.85
CA GLN A 5 -40.39 52.81 -11.17
C GLN A 5 -40.46 51.39 -11.83
N ARG A 6 -40.51 51.33 -13.14
CA ARG A 6 -40.51 50.01 -13.87
C ARG A 6 -39.23 49.23 -13.73
N VAL A 7 -38.10 49.87 -13.60
CA VAL A 7 -36.79 49.20 -13.33
C VAL A 7 -36.74 48.68 -11.90
N LYS A 8 -37.36 49.41 -10.94
CA LYS A 8 -37.44 48.97 -9.56
C LYS A 8 -38.39 47.78 -9.38
N GLU A 9 -39.58 47.86 -9.99
CA GLU A 9 -40.56 46.75 -10.01
C GLU A 9 -39.97 45.48 -10.65
N ARG A 10 -39.30 45.56 -11.80
CA ARG A 10 -38.60 44.41 -12.40
C ARG A 10 -37.47 43.84 -11.53
N LYS A 11 -36.77 44.67 -10.80
CA LYS A 11 -35.72 44.20 -9.86
C LYS A 11 -36.33 43.53 -8.63
N GLU A 12 -37.48 44.01 -8.17
CA GLU A 12 -38.22 43.41 -7.07
C GLU A 12 -38.87 42.09 -7.49
N GLU A 13 -39.51 41.99 -8.69
CA GLU A 13 -40.00 40.75 -9.27
C GLU A 13 -38.87 39.69 -9.49
N GLN A 14 -37.76 40.11 -10.05
CA GLN A 14 -36.60 39.21 -10.22
C GLN A 14 -35.94 38.78 -8.88
N ALA A 15 -36.07 39.58 -7.83
CA ALA A 15 -35.62 39.21 -6.49
C ALA A 15 -36.61 38.27 -5.79
N GLU A 16 -37.92 38.40 -6.06
CA GLU A 16 -38.94 37.47 -5.59
C GLU A 16 -38.92 36.12 -6.34
N GLU A 17 -38.82 36.11 -7.68
CA GLU A 17 -38.62 34.87 -8.45
C GLU A 17 -37.35 34.13 -7.99
N LYS A 18 -36.22 34.80 -7.76
CA LYS A 18 -35.00 34.19 -7.19
C LYS A 18 -35.19 33.68 -5.76
N LYS A 19 -36.06 34.28 -4.96
CA LYS A 19 -36.40 33.79 -3.62
C LYS A 19 -37.29 32.56 -3.67
N GLU A 20 -38.24 32.47 -4.61
CA GLU A 20 -39.08 31.29 -4.79
C GLU A 20 -38.28 30.09 -5.35
N GLU A 21 -37.37 30.28 -6.30
CA GLU A 21 -36.48 29.23 -6.81
C GLU A 21 -35.57 28.65 -5.70
N VAL A 22 -35.16 29.47 -4.72
CA VAL A 22 -34.30 29.04 -3.61
C VAL A 22 -35.06 28.23 -2.54
N THR A 23 -36.39 28.36 -2.47
CA THR A 23 -37.23 27.65 -1.47
C THR A 23 -37.61 26.24 -1.89
N GLU A 24 -37.39 25.84 -3.15
CA GLU A 24 -37.68 24.51 -3.67
C GLU A 24 -36.47 23.57 -3.77
N LEU A 25 -35.24 24.06 -3.48
CA LEU A 25 -34.03 23.23 -3.54
C LEU A 25 -34.00 22.20 -2.42
N SER A 26 -33.73 20.95 -2.77
CA SER A 26 -33.41 19.94 -1.79
C SER A 26 -32.13 20.31 -1.01
N PRO A 27 -31.91 19.81 0.23
CA PRO A 27 -30.70 20.11 0.99
C PRO A 27 -29.38 19.80 0.24
N GLU A 28 -29.39 18.77 -0.58
CA GLU A 28 -28.25 18.39 -1.44
C GLU A 28 -28.00 19.42 -2.56
N GLU A 29 -29.04 19.87 -3.25
CA GLU A 29 -28.93 20.92 -4.28
C GLU A 29 -28.50 22.25 -3.68
N ALA A 30 -28.99 22.57 -2.49
CA ALA A 30 -28.60 23.77 -1.75
C ALA A 30 -27.12 23.71 -1.35
N LYS A 31 -26.61 22.55 -0.91
CA LYS A 31 -25.18 22.36 -0.64
C LYS A 31 -24.31 22.58 -1.89
N ILE A 32 -24.70 21.99 -3.02
CA ILE A 32 -23.98 22.12 -4.30
C ILE A 32 -23.96 23.59 -4.76
N ALA A 33 -25.11 24.26 -4.69
CA ALA A 33 -25.23 25.66 -5.07
C ALA A 33 -24.35 26.57 -4.18
N LEU A 34 -24.36 26.35 -2.86
CA LEU A 34 -23.53 27.08 -1.91
C LEU A 34 -22.05 26.88 -2.19
N LYS A 35 -21.62 25.62 -2.36
CA LYS A 35 -20.22 25.30 -2.68
C LYS A 35 -19.73 26.01 -3.93
N LYS A 36 -20.52 25.95 -5.01
CA LYS A 36 -20.17 26.60 -6.28
C LYS A 36 -20.03 28.11 -6.11
N LYS A 37 -20.95 28.73 -5.38
CA LYS A 37 -20.96 30.17 -5.15
C LYS A 37 -19.75 30.62 -4.29
N ILE A 38 -19.50 29.93 -3.19
CA ILE A 38 -18.36 30.23 -2.31
C ILE A 38 -17.03 29.99 -3.03
N HIS A 39 -16.92 28.88 -3.79
CA HIS A 39 -15.72 28.60 -4.56
C HIS A 39 -15.41 29.69 -5.59
N GLN A 40 -16.44 30.20 -6.30
CA GLN A 40 -16.27 31.32 -7.24
C GLN A 40 -15.83 32.59 -6.53
N ARG A 41 -16.43 32.97 -5.40
CA ARG A 41 -16.03 34.11 -4.60
C ARG A 41 -14.60 34.01 -4.07
N LEU A 42 -14.18 32.81 -3.65
CA LEU A 42 -12.80 32.57 -3.21
C LEU A 42 -11.79 32.82 -4.33
N LEU A 43 -12.12 32.43 -5.58
CA LEU A 43 -11.26 32.68 -6.74
C LEU A 43 -11.21 34.16 -7.15
N GLU A 44 -12.30 34.91 -6.94
CA GLU A 44 -12.40 36.33 -7.27
C GLU A 44 -11.75 37.25 -6.21
N GLU A 45 -11.91 36.90 -4.93
CA GLU A 45 -11.49 37.75 -3.81
C GLU A 45 -10.05 37.43 -3.33
N PHE A 46 -9.53 36.25 -3.65
CA PHE A 46 -8.23 35.82 -3.13
C PHE A 46 -7.33 35.26 -4.23
N ASP A 47 -6.11 35.76 -4.32
CA ASP A 47 -5.08 35.16 -5.17
C ASP A 47 -4.51 33.92 -4.47
N LEU A 48 -5.06 32.74 -4.82
CA LEU A 48 -4.61 31.44 -4.28
C LEU A 48 -3.15 31.13 -4.61
N LYS A 49 -2.54 31.83 -5.58
CA LYS A 49 -1.12 31.66 -5.95
C LYS A 49 -0.17 32.29 -4.92
N GLU A 50 -0.62 33.29 -4.17
CA GLU A 50 0.17 33.87 -3.08
C GLU A 50 0.23 32.98 -1.84
N TRP A 51 -0.63 31.99 -1.75
CA TRP A 51 -0.63 31.06 -0.64
C TRP A 51 0.41 29.98 -0.88
N ASN A 52 1.45 29.95 -0.04
CA ASN A 52 2.49 28.92 -0.12
C ASN A 52 1.95 27.58 0.40
N ILE A 53 1.08 26.94 -0.44
CA ILE A 53 0.42 25.66 -0.15
C ILE A 53 1.45 24.54 -0.01
N HIS A 54 2.66 24.72 -0.56
CA HIS A 54 3.74 23.72 -0.59
C HIS A 54 4.75 23.86 0.56
N THR A 55 4.45 24.70 1.58
CA THR A 55 5.35 24.80 2.76
C THR A 55 5.49 23.43 3.44
N GLN A 56 6.74 23.10 3.82
CA GLN A 56 7.04 21.89 4.60
C GLN A 56 6.90 22.10 6.12
N ASP A 57 6.75 23.37 6.54
CA ASP A 57 6.58 23.74 7.95
C ASP A 57 5.16 23.46 8.41
N GLU A 58 5.00 22.54 9.33
CA GLU A 58 3.70 22.11 9.86
C GLU A 58 2.96 23.25 10.61
N SER A 59 3.69 24.15 11.25
CA SER A 59 3.09 25.31 11.92
C SER A 59 2.48 26.29 10.92
N GLN A 60 3.16 26.51 9.79
CA GLN A 60 2.68 27.36 8.69
C GLN A 60 1.47 26.74 8.00
N LYS A 61 1.46 25.42 7.80
CA LYS A 61 0.30 24.70 7.27
C LYS A 61 -0.93 24.87 8.15
N GLN A 62 -0.77 24.68 9.46
CA GLN A 62 -1.87 24.83 10.41
C GLN A 62 -2.39 26.30 10.46
N ALA A 63 -1.50 27.28 10.39
CA ALA A 63 -1.86 28.67 10.33
C ALA A 63 -2.65 29.01 9.06
N LEU A 64 -2.17 28.48 7.90
CA LEU A 64 -2.86 28.63 6.61
C LEU A 64 -4.24 27.96 6.64
N TYR A 65 -4.33 26.73 7.16
CA TYR A 65 -5.60 26.02 7.31
C TYR A 65 -6.62 26.81 8.14
N LYS A 66 -6.20 27.33 9.29
CA LYS A 66 -7.08 28.16 10.15
C LYS A 66 -7.53 29.43 9.44
N ARG A 67 -6.64 30.09 8.71
CA ARG A 67 -6.95 31.33 7.98
C ARG A 67 -7.97 31.07 6.88
N VAL A 68 -7.74 30.06 6.03
CA VAL A 68 -8.65 29.68 4.94
C VAL A 68 -10.00 29.27 5.46
N ARG A 69 -10.03 28.46 6.52
CA ARG A 69 -11.26 28.03 7.17
C ARG A 69 -12.07 29.25 7.67
N GLY A 70 -11.43 30.21 8.34
CA GLY A 70 -12.11 31.44 8.82
C GLY A 70 -12.68 32.27 7.68
N ILE A 71 -11.97 32.38 6.56
CA ILE A 71 -12.47 33.07 5.36
C ILE A 71 -13.72 32.36 4.83
N ILE A 72 -13.68 31.05 4.66
CA ILE A 72 -14.81 30.26 4.16
C ILE A 72 -16.00 30.34 5.11
N GLU A 73 -15.78 30.26 6.43
CA GLU A 73 -16.84 30.40 7.44
C GLU A 73 -17.53 31.80 7.35
N ASN A 74 -16.77 32.88 7.14
CA ASN A 74 -17.32 34.24 6.94
C ASN A 74 -18.13 34.32 5.65
N LEU A 75 -17.60 33.83 4.53
CA LEU A 75 -18.32 33.83 3.25
C LEU A 75 -19.63 33.01 3.32
N ILE A 76 -19.63 31.88 4.01
CA ILE A 76 -20.84 31.05 4.23
C ILE A 76 -21.84 31.79 5.15
N ALA A 77 -21.35 32.56 6.15
CA ALA A 77 -22.22 33.31 7.03
C ALA A 77 -22.96 34.44 6.27
N GLU A 78 -22.32 35.06 5.28
CA GLU A 78 -22.94 36.05 4.40
C GLU A 78 -24.06 35.48 3.53
N GLU A 79 -24.00 34.19 3.22
CA GLU A 79 -24.97 33.43 2.42
C GLU A 79 -26.04 32.75 3.30
N ALA A 80 -26.58 33.47 4.28
CA ALA A 80 -27.54 32.94 5.26
C ALA A 80 -28.90 32.50 4.68
N SER A 81 -29.18 32.80 3.41
CA SER A 81 -30.47 32.54 2.74
C SER A 81 -30.72 31.06 2.33
N LEU A 82 -29.70 30.21 2.39
CA LEU A 82 -29.87 28.81 1.98
C LEU A 82 -30.34 27.93 3.16
N PRO A 83 -31.28 26.97 2.92
CA PRO A 83 -31.89 26.15 3.96
C PRO A 83 -30.96 25.03 4.43
N LEU A 84 -29.78 25.38 4.99
CA LEU A 84 -28.82 24.43 5.54
C LEU A 84 -28.72 24.60 7.07
N ASN A 85 -28.74 23.47 7.77
CA ASN A 85 -28.49 23.44 9.21
C ASN A 85 -27.01 23.67 9.56
N ARG A 86 -26.69 23.73 10.84
CA ARG A 86 -25.33 24.02 11.33
C ARG A 86 -24.33 22.93 10.93
N ASP A 87 -24.74 21.66 10.97
CA ASP A 87 -23.85 20.54 10.66
C ASP A 87 -23.57 20.46 9.16
N GLU A 88 -24.57 20.66 8.33
CA GLU A 88 -24.44 20.75 6.87
C GLU A 88 -23.53 21.92 6.44
N ARG A 89 -23.63 23.08 7.09
CA ARG A 89 -22.72 24.21 6.85
C ARG A 89 -21.28 23.87 7.25
N SER A 90 -21.08 23.22 8.39
CA SER A 90 -19.75 22.78 8.84
C SER A 90 -19.14 21.75 7.90
N GLU A 91 -19.95 20.86 7.32
CA GLU A 91 -19.53 19.91 6.30
C GLU A 91 -19.07 20.64 5.03
N VAL A 92 -19.86 21.60 4.54
CA VAL A 92 -19.49 22.43 3.38
C VAL A 92 -18.20 23.21 3.62
N VAL A 93 -17.99 23.77 4.83
CA VAL A 93 -16.71 24.42 5.19
C VAL A 93 -15.55 23.45 5.04
N THR A 94 -15.68 22.25 5.59
CA THR A 94 -14.62 21.24 5.56
C THR A 94 -14.32 20.82 4.12
N GLU A 95 -15.34 20.55 3.33
CA GLU A 95 -15.18 20.16 1.93
C GLU A 95 -14.53 21.27 1.09
N LEU A 96 -14.90 22.53 1.30
CA LEU A 96 -14.28 23.66 0.59
C LEU A 96 -12.81 23.86 1.00
N VAL A 97 -12.49 23.72 2.29
CA VAL A 97 -11.08 23.73 2.75
C VAL A 97 -10.29 22.60 2.10
N ASP A 98 -10.86 21.39 2.03
CA ASP A 98 -10.25 20.22 1.38
C ASP A 98 -10.05 20.45 -0.13
N GLU A 99 -10.98 21.17 -0.78
CA GLU A 99 -10.85 21.54 -2.21
C GLU A 99 -9.77 22.60 -2.44
N VAL A 100 -9.65 23.57 -1.56
CA VAL A 100 -8.70 24.69 -1.72
C VAL A 100 -7.29 24.30 -1.31
N LEU A 101 -7.10 23.61 -0.20
CA LEU A 101 -5.78 23.29 0.37
C LEU A 101 -5.35 21.84 0.22
N GLY A 102 -6.30 20.92 0.09
CA GLY A 102 -6.06 19.47 0.05
C GLY A 102 -6.27 18.85 -1.33
N LEU A 103 -6.61 17.58 -1.30
CA LEU A 103 -6.88 16.76 -2.49
C LEU A 103 -8.40 16.66 -2.80
N GLY A 104 -9.17 17.65 -2.35
CA GLY A 104 -10.60 17.76 -2.62
C GLY A 104 -11.40 16.57 -2.08
N PRO A 105 -12.28 15.96 -2.90
CA PRO A 105 -13.16 14.87 -2.46
C PRO A 105 -12.42 13.62 -1.98
N LEU A 106 -11.10 13.53 -2.20
CA LEU A 106 -10.29 12.38 -1.76
C LEU A 106 -9.93 12.46 -0.28
N GLU A 107 -9.91 13.65 0.33
CA GLU A 107 -9.45 13.88 1.70
C GLU A 107 -10.21 13.03 2.73
N LYS A 108 -11.54 12.95 2.60
CA LYS A 108 -12.36 12.13 3.51
C LYS A 108 -12.00 10.65 3.47
N PHE A 109 -11.60 10.13 2.31
CA PHE A 109 -11.18 8.73 2.15
C PHE A 109 -9.74 8.51 2.62
N LEU A 110 -8.89 9.53 2.46
CA LEU A 110 -7.53 9.49 2.98
C LEU A 110 -7.51 9.47 4.52
N ARG A 111 -8.46 10.15 5.18
CA ARG A 111 -8.60 10.14 6.65
C ARG A 111 -9.24 8.87 7.21
N ASP A 112 -10.04 8.12 6.43
CA ASP A 112 -10.69 6.89 6.89
C ASP A 112 -9.70 5.71 6.87
N GLU A 113 -9.19 5.31 8.04
CA GLU A 113 -8.22 4.20 8.19
C GLU A 113 -8.76 2.83 7.72
N THR A 114 -10.07 2.68 7.55
CA THR A 114 -10.70 1.43 7.10
C THR A 114 -10.61 1.24 5.58
N ILE A 115 -10.26 2.29 4.84
CA ILE A 115 -10.10 2.28 3.38
C ILE A 115 -8.64 1.96 3.04
N SER A 116 -8.44 0.96 2.19
CA SER A 116 -7.12 0.50 1.72
C SER A 116 -6.71 1.11 0.38
N GLU A 117 -7.66 1.30 -0.54
CA GLU A 117 -7.40 1.87 -1.85
C GLU A 117 -8.48 2.87 -2.27
N ILE A 118 -8.09 3.90 -3.02
CA ILE A 118 -8.97 4.90 -3.62
C ILE A 118 -8.70 4.91 -5.12
N MET A 119 -9.74 4.74 -5.93
CA MET A 119 -9.63 4.65 -7.39
C MET A 119 -10.55 5.68 -8.04
N VAL A 120 -9.95 6.69 -8.68
CA VAL A 120 -10.65 7.75 -9.41
C VAL A 120 -10.65 7.38 -10.89
N ASN A 121 -11.80 7.09 -11.45
CA ASN A 121 -12.00 6.72 -12.85
C ASN A 121 -12.67 7.89 -13.60
N GLY A 122 -11.85 8.88 -13.99
CA GLY A 122 -12.34 10.16 -14.48
C GLY A 122 -13.01 10.98 -13.36
N PRO A 123 -13.50 12.20 -13.64
CA PRO A 123 -14.00 13.10 -12.60
C PRO A 123 -15.27 12.60 -11.89
N GLN A 124 -16.06 11.75 -12.54
CA GLN A 124 -17.41 11.39 -12.07
C GLN A 124 -17.50 10.13 -11.20
N LYS A 125 -16.45 9.30 -11.14
CA LYS A 125 -16.51 8.00 -10.45
C LYS A 125 -15.31 7.80 -9.53
N ILE A 126 -15.59 7.74 -8.24
CA ILE A 126 -14.59 7.41 -7.21
C ILE A 126 -15.01 6.11 -6.54
N TYR A 127 -14.14 5.12 -6.62
CA TYR A 127 -14.29 3.84 -5.92
C TYR A 127 -13.32 3.77 -4.76
N ILE A 128 -13.70 3.04 -3.73
CA ILE A 128 -12.86 2.74 -2.57
C ILE A 128 -12.79 1.25 -2.34
N GLU A 129 -11.67 0.74 -1.84
CA GLU A 129 -11.58 -0.61 -1.29
C GLU A 129 -11.64 -0.55 0.24
N LYS A 130 -12.59 -1.31 0.81
CA LYS A 130 -12.77 -1.48 2.26
C LYS A 130 -12.94 -2.95 2.59
N ALA A 131 -12.12 -3.48 3.50
CA ALA A 131 -12.10 -4.91 3.88
C ALA A 131 -12.00 -5.86 2.66
N GLY A 132 -11.25 -5.45 1.62
CA GLY A 132 -11.03 -6.23 0.41
C GLY A 132 -12.19 -6.25 -0.58
N LYS A 133 -13.22 -5.40 -0.41
CA LYS A 133 -14.32 -5.21 -1.34
C LYS A 133 -14.31 -3.80 -1.91
N ILE A 134 -14.67 -3.67 -3.19
CA ILE A 134 -14.71 -2.40 -3.89
C ILE A 134 -16.14 -1.85 -3.88
N TYR A 135 -16.27 -0.56 -3.55
CA TYR A 135 -17.54 0.17 -3.50
C TYR A 135 -17.45 1.45 -4.32
N LEU A 136 -18.49 1.75 -5.10
CA LEU A 136 -18.67 3.08 -5.71
C LEU A 136 -19.14 4.03 -4.61
N THR A 137 -18.60 5.25 -4.61
CA THR A 137 -18.98 6.32 -3.68
C THR A 137 -19.82 7.38 -4.38
N ASP A 138 -20.49 8.23 -3.60
CA ASP A 138 -21.23 9.39 -4.12
C ASP A 138 -20.31 10.60 -4.38
N ALA A 139 -19.06 10.53 -3.96
CA ALA A 139 -18.08 11.59 -4.17
C ALA A 139 -17.66 11.66 -5.64
N ARG A 140 -17.44 12.89 -6.11
CA ARG A 140 -17.01 13.17 -7.49
C ARG A 140 -16.24 14.48 -7.54
N PHE A 141 -15.44 14.65 -8.56
CA PHE A 141 -14.88 15.94 -8.95
C PHE A 141 -15.92 16.72 -9.78
N THR A 142 -15.88 18.02 -9.69
CA THR A 142 -16.81 18.89 -10.44
C THR A 142 -16.47 18.94 -11.92
N SER A 143 -15.17 18.80 -12.26
CA SER A 143 -14.70 18.84 -13.64
C SER A 143 -13.36 18.07 -13.79
N THR A 144 -12.95 17.88 -15.05
CA THR A 144 -11.64 17.32 -15.39
C THR A 144 -10.50 18.25 -14.95
N GLU A 145 -10.69 19.56 -15.04
CA GLU A 145 -9.71 20.56 -14.64
C GLU A 145 -9.44 20.52 -13.13
N GLN A 146 -10.49 20.32 -12.31
CA GLN A 146 -10.33 20.13 -10.87
C GLN A 146 -9.52 18.87 -10.55
N LEU A 147 -9.81 17.77 -11.25
CA LEU A 147 -9.06 16.52 -11.11
C LEU A 147 -7.59 16.70 -11.51
N MET A 148 -7.31 17.40 -12.62
CA MET A 148 -5.94 17.72 -13.04
C MET A 148 -5.22 18.61 -12.02
N THR A 149 -5.90 19.59 -11.43
CA THR A 149 -5.34 20.43 -10.36
C THR A 149 -4.91 19.60 -9.14
N VAL A 150 -5.71 18.60 -8.77
CA VAL A 150 -5.35 17.67 -7.69
C VAL A 150 -4.16 16.79 -8.07
N ILE A 151 -4.10 16.32 -9.31
CA ILE A 151 -2.94 15.59 -9.84
C ILE A 151 -1.68 16.45 -9.73
N ASP A 152 -1.74 17.71 -10.16
CA ASP A 152 -0.59 18.62 -10.07
C ASP A 152 -0.16 18.89 -8.63
N ARG A 153 -1.10 19.00 -7.69
CA ARG A 153 -0.79 19.12 -6.25
C ARG A 153 -0.07 17.90 -5.68
N ILE A 154 -0.36 16.72 -6.19
CA ILE A 154 0.33 15.49 -5.79
C ILE A 154 1.74 15.44 -6.38
N LEU A 155 1.91 15.85 -7.63
CA LEU A 155 3.15 15.64 -8.39
C LEU A 155 4.18 16.76 -8.24
N SER A 156 3.73 18.02 -8.16
CA SER A 156 4.62 19.18 -8.10
C SER A 156 5.58 19.18 -6.91
N PRO A 157 5.17 18.82 -5.67
CA PRO A 157 6.07 18.80 -4.52
C PRO A 157 7.22 17.79 -4.64
N ILE A 158 7.04 16.75 -5.45
CA ILE A 158 8.05 15.70 -5.68
C ILE A 158 8.82 15.92 -6.98
N GLY A 159 8.63 17.08 -7.65
CA GLY A 159 9.31 17.43 -8.88
C GLY A 159 8.93 16.54 -10.07
N ARG A 160 7.71 15.99 -10.07
CA ARG A 160 7.15 15.19 -11.17
C ARG A 160 6.05 15.94 -11.88
N ARG A 161 5.77 15.55 -13.11
CA ARG A 161 4.66 16.05 -13.91
C ARG A 161 4.06 14.91 -14.73
N VAL A 162 2.84 15.12 -15.18
CA VAL A 162 2.16 14.27 -16.15
C VAL A 162 1.61 15.17 -17.26
N ASP A 163 1.87 14.81 -18.51
CA ASP A 163 1.42 15.52 -19.70
C ASP A 163 1.24 14.54 -20.86
N GLU A 164 0.78 15.02 -22.03
CA GLU A 164 0.56 14.16 -23.20
C GLU A 164 1.83 13.42 -23.68
N SER A 165 3.02 13.97 -23.43
CA SER A 165 4.29 13.33 -23.78
C SER A 165 4.73 12.29 -22.77
N SER A 166 4.28 12.41 -21.52
CA SER A 166 4.54 11.50 -20.40
C SER A 166 3.23 11.26 -19.64
N PRO A 167 2.28 10.51 -20.22
CA PRO A 167 0.90 10.45 -19.74
C PRO A 167 0.67 9.49 -18.55
N LEU A 168 1.73 8.95 -17.99
CA LEU A 168 1.65 8.08 -16.80
C LEU A 168 2.78 8.39 -15.83
N VAL A 169 2.47 8.33 -14.53
CA VAL A 169 3.45 8.60 -13.46
C VAL A 169 3.09 7.87 -12.18
N ASP A 170 4.12 7.35 -11.50
CA ASP A 170 4.02 6.88 -10.12
C ASP A 170 4.53 7.95 -9.18
N ALA A 171 3.84 8.13 -8.07
CA ALA A 171 4.11 9.14 -7.06
C ALA A 171 3.88 8.57 -5.65
N ARG A 172 4.16 9.40 -4.64
CA ARG A 172 3.88 9.09 -3.25
C ARG A 172 3.37 10.33 -2.53
N LEU A 173 2.32 10.16 -1.73
CA LEU A 173 1.87 11.20 -0.82
C LEU A 173 2.82 11.34 0.39
N PRO A 174 2.76 12.46 1.12
CA PRO A 174 3.59 12.67 2.32
C PRO A 174 3.40 11.61 3.42
N ASP A 175 2.21 11.00 3.50
CA ASP A 175 1.91 9.90 4.43
C ASP A 175 2.52 8.55 4.02
N GLY A 176 3.17 8.49 2.84
CA GLY A 176 3.73 7.27 2.26
C GLY A 176 2.81 6.50 1.33
N SER A 177 1.55 6.91 1.16
CA SER A 177 0.60 6.29 0.24
C SER A 177 1.10 6.35 -1.21
N ARG A 178 1.01 5.25 -1.94
CA ARG A 178 1.42 5.17 -3.34
C ARG A 178 0.33 5.71 -4.25
N VAL A 179 0.72 6.49 -5.23
CA VAL A 179 -0.19 7.07 -6.23
C VAL A 179 0.27 6.70 -7.61
N ASN A 180 -0.61 6.13 -8.40
CA ASN A 180 -0.43 5.96 -9.83
C ASN A 180 -1.40 6.89 -10.55
N VAL A 181 -0.91 7.64 -11.53
CA VAL A 181 -1.71 8.53 -12.38
C VAL A 181 -1.52 8.14 -13.83
N ILE A 182 -2.61 8.10 -14.58
CA ILE A 182 -2.62 7.95 -16.03
C ILE A 182 -3.63 8.92 -16.63
N ILE A 183 -3.24 9.61 -17.71
CA ILE A 183 -4.08 10.60 -18.38
C ILE A 183 -4.28 10.26 -19.86
N PRO A 184 -5.20 10.95 -20.58
CA PRO A 184 -5.24 10.88 -22.04
C PRO A 184 -3.88 11.23 -22.68
N PRO A 185 -3.50 10.64 -23.85
CA PRO A 185 -4.35 9.79 -24.71
C PRO A 185 -4.42 8.31 -24.28
N LEU A 186 -3.67 7.89 -23.27
CA LEU A 186 -3.64 6.48 -22.84
C LEU A 186 -4.93 6.08 -22.11
N SER A 187 -5.45 6.96 -21.25
CA SER A 187 -6.73 6.75 -20.60
C SER A 187 -7.86 7.31 -21.44
N LEU A 188 -8.79 6.45 -21.86
CA LEU A 188 -9.93 6.83 -22.73
C LEU A 188 -11.09 7.47 -21.97
N ILE A 189 -11.09 7.42 -20.64
CA ILE A 189 -12.17 7.93 -19.77
C ILE A 189 -11.82 9.25 -19.08
N GLY A 190 -10.71 9.87 -19.48
CA GLY A 190 -10.13 11.03 -18.79
C GLY A 190 -9.02 10.63 -17.80
N PRO A 191 -8.57 11.54 -16.95
CA PRO A 191 -7.54 11.24 -15.95
C PRO A 191 -8.00 10.18 -14.97
N VAL A 192 -7.11 9.26 -14.61
CA VAL A 192 -7.32 8.20 -13.63
C VAL A 192 -6.26 8.29 -12.56
N ILE A 193 -6.67 8.19 -11.28
CA ILE A 193 -5.77 8.13 -10.12
C ILE A 193 -6.07 6.85 -9.36
N THR A 194 -5.03 6.12 -9.00
CA THR A 194 -5.13 5.02 -8.03
C THR A 194 -4.24 5.33 -6.85
N ILE A 195 -4.81 5.41 -5.65
CA ILE A 195 -4.08 5.64 -4.40
C ILE A 195 -4.19 4.37 -3.57
N ARG A 196 -3.05 3.74 -3.31
CA ARG A 196 -2.93 2.66 -2.35
C ARG A 196 -2.44 3.23 -1.04
N LYS A 197 -3.35 3.29 -0.06
CA LYS A 197 -3.07 3.91 1.23
C LYS A 197 -1.99 3.15 1.98
N PHE A 198 -1.15 3.93 2.61
CA PHE A 198 -0.18 3.39 3.55
C PHE A 198 -0.90 3.09 4.87
N VAL A 199 -1.06 1.80 5.21
CA VAL A 199 -1.77 1.38 6.43
C VAL A 199 -0.85 1.62 7.63
N ALA A 200 -1.18 2.60 8.45
CA ALA A 200 -0.43 2.92 9.66
C ALA A 200 -0.54 1.84 10.75
N LYS A 201 -1.67 1.10 10.79
CA LYS A 201 -1.89 0.05 11.77
C LYS A 201 -1.14 -1.22 11.38
N ARG A 202 -0.07 -1.51 12.09
CA ARG A 202 0.70 -2.75 11.94
C ARG A 202 -0.09 -3.89 12.56
N LEU A 203 -0.30 -4.94 11.77
CA LEU A 203 -0.70 -6.21 12.33
C LEU A 203 0.52 -6.81 13.03
N ASP A 204 0.39 -7.14 14.28
CA ASP A 204 1.37 -7.92 15.02
C ASP A 204 1.06 -9.42 14.88
N MET A 205 1.85 -10.21 15.55
CA MET A 205 1.75 -11.65 15.50
C MET A 205 0.48 -12.20 16.10
N ASP A 206 0.08 -11.64 17.23
CA ASP A 206 -1.15 -12.04 17.90
C ASP A 206 -2.37 -11.66 17.06
N ASP A 207 -2.31 -10.56 16.31
CA ASP A 207 -3.33 -10.21 15.32
C ASP A 207 -3.44 -11.26 14.21
N LEU A 208 -2.30 -11.73 13.66
CA LEU A 208 -2.31 -12.73 12.60
C LEU A 208 -2.84 -14.09 13.09
N VAL A 209 -2.51 -14.47 14.34
CA VAL A 209 -3.05 -15.67 14.97
C VAL A 209 -4.56 -15.52 15.21
N ARG A 210 -5.00 -14.38 15.76
CA ARG A 210 -6.42 -14.08 16.02
C ARG A 210 -7.25 -14.04 14.73
N LEU A 211 -6.68 -13.53 13.63
CA LEU A 211 -7.30 -13.56 12.30
C LEU A 211 -7.27 -14.96 11.67
N GLY A 212 -6.64 -15.93 12.35
CA GLY A 212 -6.50 -17.30 11.86
C GLY A 212 -5.66 -17.39 10.60
N SER A 213 -4.72 -16.46 10.39
CA SER A 213 -3.80 -16.50 9.24
C SER A 213 -2.75 -17.59 9.38
N LEU A 214 -2.34 -17.90 10.60
CA LEU A 214 -1.43 -19.00 10.99
C LEU A 214 -1.67 -19.37 12.46
N THR A 215 -1.09 -20.48 12.92
CA THR A 215 -1.18 -20.90 14.33
C THR A 215 -0.01 -20.38 15.15
N ARG A 216 -0.15 -20.43 16.48
CA ARG A 216 0.92 -20.03 17.39
C ARG A 216 2.17 -20.92 17.27
N GLU A 217 1.99 -22.22 17.03
CA GLU A 217 3.12 -23.13 16.78
C GLU A 217 3.88 -22.79 15.49
N MET A 218 3.16 -22.42 14.42
CA MET A 218 3.79 -21.95 13.18
C MET A 218 4.59 -20.66 13.40
N VAL A 219 4.07 -19.77 14.24
CA VAL A 219 4.77 -18.54 14.63
C VAL A 219 6.05 -18.84 15.39
N GLU A 220 5.99 -19.72 16.42
CA GLU A 220 7.18 -20.11 17.18
C GLU A 220 8.23 -20.76 16.30
N PHE A 221 7.83 -21.66 15.41
CA PHE A 221 8.76 -22.25 14.43
C PHE A 221 9.44 -21.17 13.57
N LEU A 222 8.67 -20.26 13.00
CA LEU A 222 9.21 -19.19 12.14
C LEU A 222 10.12 -18.22 12.93
N ARG A 223 9.79 -17.91 14.18
CA ARG A 223 10.65 -17.14 15.08
C ARG A 223 12.00 -17.80 15.26
N VAL A 224 12.00 -19.12 15.55
CA VAL A 224 13.22 -19.90 15.69
C VAL A 224 14.02 -19.91 14.39
N CYS A 225 13.39 -20.07 13.24
CA CYS A 225 14.06 -19.99 11.94
C CYS A 225 14.78 -18.64 11.74
N VAL A 226 14.15 -17.52 12.09
CA VAL A 226 14.78 -16.18 11.98
C VAL A 226 15.96 -16.06 12.91
N ILE A 227 15.85 -16.51 14.17
CA ILE A 227 16.95 -16.47 15.16
C ILE A 227 18.11 -17.35 14.69
N LEU A 228 17.84 -18.52 14.15
CA LEU A 228 18.85 -19.44 13.56
C LEU A 228 19.42 -18.96 12.22
N ARG A 229 19.11 -17.73 11.81
CA ARG A 229 19.59 -17.17 10.54
C ARG A 229 19.23 -18.04 9.31
N LYS A 230 18.04 -18.68 9.32
CA LYS A 230 17.57 -19.38 8.12
C LYS A 230 17.05 -18.36 7.10
N ASN A 231 17.47 -18.51 5.85
CA ASN A 231 17.00 -17.69 4.74
C ASN A 231 15.55 -18.05 4.40
N ILE A 232 14.64 -17.08 4.45
CA ILE A 232 13.21 -17.30 4.28
C ILE A 232 12.68 -16.59 3.04
N LEU A 233 12.02 -17.35 2.17
CA LEU A 233 11.31 -16.86 1.01
C LEU A 233 9.81 -16.86 1.27
N VAL A 234 9.19 -15.67 1.36
CA VAL A 234 7.73 -15.54 1.47
C VAL A 234 7.13 -15.48 0.07
N SER A 235 6.32 -16.44 -0.26
CA SER A 235 5.69 -16.61 -1.58
C SER A 235 4.18 -16.40 -1.51
N GLY A 236 3.57 -15.91 -2.58
CA GLY A 236 2.12 -15.76 -2.66
C GLY A 236 1.64 -14.81 -3.74
N GLY A 237 0.36 -14.85 -4.05
CA GLY A 237 -0.28 -13.96 -5.01
C GLY A 237 -0.39 -12.50 -4.54
N THR A 238 -0.94 -11.64 -5.39
CA THR A 238 -1.22 -10.23 -5.04
C THR A 238 -2.23 -10.15 -3.90
N GLY A 239 -1.97 -9.29 -2.91
CA GLY A 239 -2.87 -9.10 -1.78
C GLY A 239 -2.97 -10.28 -0.81
N SER A 240 -2.07 -11.29 -0.90
CA SER A 240 -2.06 -12.44 0.00
C SER A 240 -1.45 -12.17 1.39
N GLY A 241 -0.82 -10.99 1.58
CA GLY A 241 -0.22 -10.59 2.85
C GLY A 241 1.29 -10.85 2.96
N LYS A 242 2.01 -11.03 1.84
CA LYS A 242 3.46 -11.27 1.82
C LYS A 242 4.25 -10.21 2.59
N THR A 243 4.06 -8.93 2.27
CA THR A 243 4.77 -7.82 2.93
C THR A 243 4.44 -7.74 4.42
N THR A 244 3.18 -8.02 4.80
CA THR A 244 2.77 -8.10 6.21
C THR A 244 3.52 -9.22 6.93
N LEU A 245 3.58 -10.41 6.33
CA LEU A 245 4.30 -11.56 6.89
C LEU A 245 5.81 -11.30 6.93
N LEU A 246 6.39 -10.73 5.88
CA LEU A 246 7.81 -10.35 5.84
C LEU A 246 8.15 -9.36 6.95
N ASN A 247 7.33 -8.34 7.15
CA ASN A 247 7.51 -7.34 8.21
C ASN A 247 7.42 -7.99 9.61
N MET A 248 6.47 -8.94 9.80
CA MET A 248 6.36 -9.72 11.02
C MET A 248 7.60 -10.59 11.26
N LEU A 249 8.07 -11.35 10.26
CA LEU A 249 9.28 -12.17 10.36
C LEU A 249 10.49 -11.32 10.69
N SER A 250 10.63 -10.17 10.04
CA SER A 250 11.72 -9.24 10.29
C SER A 250 11.73 -8.70 11.73
N SER A 251 10.58 -8.66 12.42
CA SER A 251 10.51 -8.24 13.82
C SER A 251 11.12 -9.24 14.81
N PHE A 252 11.45 -10.46 14.36
CA PHE A 252 12.16 -11.47 15.16
C PHE A 252 13.68 -11.40 15.05
N ILE A 253 14.18 -10.56 14.15
CA ILE A 253 15.62 -10.34 14.04
C ILE A 253 16.09 -9.66 15.35
N PRO A 254 17.16 -10.17 15.98
CA PRO A 254 17.72 -9.58 17.20
C PRO A 254 18.05 -8.10 17.06
N GLU A 255 17.91 -7.33 18.14
CA GLU A 255 18.11 -5.87 18.12
C GLU A 255 19.55 -5.42 17.92
N ASP A 256 20.51 -6.28 18.21
CA ASP A 256 21.95 -6.04 18.04
C ASP A 256 22.43 -6.24 16.60
N GLU A 257 21.57 -6.74 15.70
CA GLU A 257 21.92 -6.98 14.31
C GLU A 257 21.63 -5.75 13.42
N ARG A 258 22.56 -5.49 12.48
CA ARG A 258 22.42 -4.43 11.47
C ARG A 258 21.58 -4.94 10.30
N ILE A 259 20.44 -4.30 10.07
CA ILE A 259 19.48 -4.70 9.04
C ILE A 259 19.51 -3.68 7.89
N VAL A 260 19.63 -4.16 6.65
CA VAL A 260 19.42 -3.34 5.45
C VAL A 260 18.16 -3.82 4.74
N THR A 261 17.15 -2.94 4.64
CA THR A 261 15.94 -3.20 3.85
C THR A 261 16.06 -2.59 2.47
N ILE A 262 15.60 -3.29 1.45
CA ILE A 262 15.67 -2.87 0.03
C ILE A 262 14.31 -3.11 -0.61
N GLU A 263 13.68 -2.04 -1.10
CA GLU A 263 12.33 -2.09 -1.64
C GLU A 263 12.18 -1.19 -2.88
N ASP A 264 11.22 -1.51 -3.75
CA ASP A 264 10.79 -0.58 -4.80
C ASP A 264 10.12 0.66 -4.22
N SER A 265 9.43 0.45 -3.12
CA SER A 265 8.74 1.48 -2.37
C SER A 265 8.71 1.02 -0.92
N ALA A 266 9.28 1.81 -0.02
CA ALA A 266 9.45 1.44 1.38
C ALA A 266 8.09 1.23 2.08
N GLU A 267 7.74 -0.03 2.31
CA GLU A 267 6.56 -0.48 3.06
C GLU A 267 6.94 -1.13 4.39
N LEU A 268 8.17 -1.67 4.47
CA LEU A 268 8.68 -2.32 5.67
C LEU A 268 8.96 -1.27 6.75
N ARG A 269 8.54 -1.58 7.98
CA ARG A 269 8.81 -0.76 9.17
C ARG A 269 9.24 -1.67 10.30
N LEU A 270 10.51 -1.89 10.40
CA LEU A 270 11.11 -2.67 11.45
C LEU A 270 11.21 -1.83 12.74
N ARG A 271 11.21 -2.49 13.91
CA ARG A 271 11.24 -1.82 15.21
C ARG A 271 12.67 -1.64 15.74
N GLN A 272 13.62 -2.41 15.20
CA GLN A 272 15.02 -2.36 15.61
C GLN A 272 15.61 -0.98 15.33
N GLU A 273 16.52 -0.52 16.17
CA GLU A 273 17.16 0.78 16.01
C GLU A 273 18.14 0.81 14.82
N HIS A 274 18.82 -0.32 14.57
CA HIS A 274 19.87 -0.38 13.56
C HIS A 274 19.35 -0.86 12.20
N VAL A 275 18.39 -0.13 11.63
CA VAL A 275 17.79 -0.41 10.31
C VAL A 275 18.17 0.69 9.32
N ILE A 276 18.68 0.29 8.17
CA ILE A 276 18.91 1.17 7.02
C ILE A 276 17.92 0.79 5.92
N SER A 277 17.01 1.70 5.63
CA SER A 277 16.02 1.49 4.56
C SER A 277 16.49 2.10 3.26
N LEU A 278 16.54 1.29 2.20
CA LEU A 278 16.91 1.70 0.85
C LEU A 278 15.70 1.52 -0.07
N GLU A 279 15.47 2.53 -0.90
CA GLU A 279 14.39 2.53 -1.88
C GLU A 279 14.95 2.69 -3.29
N SER A 280 14.41 1.95 -4.26
CA SER A 280 14.77 2.08 -5.66
C SER A 280 14.38 3.47 -6.19
N LYS A 281 15.15 3.97 -7.14
CA LYS A 281 14.86 5.25 -7.79
C LYS A 281 14.48 4.99 -9.24
N PRO A 282 13.24 5.29 -9.65
CA PRO A 282 12.87 5.24 -11.06
C PRO A 282 13.62 6.31 -11.86
N PRO A 283 13.71 6.16 -13.20
CA PRO A 283 14.32 7.16 -14.05
C PRO A 283 13.62 8.53 -13.92
N ASN A 284 14.37 9.59 -14.15
CA ASN A 284 13.82 10.94 -14.28
C ASN A 284 13.05 11.09 -15.61
N ILE A 285 12.49 12.28 -15.85
CA ILE A 285 11.70 12.61 -17.06
C ILE A 285 12.49 12.36 -18.35
N GLU A 286 13.83 12.46 -18.29
CA GLU A 286 14.73 12.18 -19.42
C GLU A 286 15.09 10.69 -19.57
N GLY A 287 14.51 9.81 -18.77
CA GLY A 287 14.84 8.38 -18.75
C GLY A 287 16.17 8.04 -18.09
N LYS A 288 16.80 8.98 -17.37
CA LYS A 288 18.11 8.83 -16.74
C LYS A 288 18.05 8.74 -15.22
N GLY A 289 19.14 8.26 -14.60
CA GLY A 289 19.32 8.28 -13.15
C GLY A 289 18.54 7.22 -12.40
N ALA A 290 18.04 6.18 -13.08
CA ALA A 290 17.41 5.03 -12.44
C ALA A 290 18.42 4.27 -11.54
N ILE A 291 17.97 3.89 -10.34
CA ILE A 291 18.72 3.00 -9.43
C ILE A 291 17.79 1.82 -9.09
N PRO A 292 17.92 0.71 -9.82
CA PRO A 292 17.09 -0.47 -9.59
C PRO A 292 17.50 -1.20 -8.30
N ILE A 293 16.60 -2.05 -7.78
CA ILE A 293 16.83 -2.89 -6.59
C ILE A 293 18.16 -3.64 -6.69
N ARG A 294 18.49 -4.19 -7.84
CA ARG A 294 19.75 -4.92 -8.06
C ARG A 294 20.98 -4.13 -7.63
N ARG A 295 21.08 -2.85 -8.01
CA ARG A 295 22.21 -1.98 -7.60
C ARG A 295 22.25 -1.75 -6.10
N LEU A 296 21.08 -1.69 -5.46
CA LEU A 296 20.98 -1.52 -4.01
C LEU A 296 21.41 -2.79 -3.28
N VAL A 297 21.04 -3.98 -3.75
CA VAL A 297 21.49 -5.27 -3.21
C VAL A 297 23.02 -5.35 -3.28
N ILE A 298 23.61 -5.10 -4.45
CA ILE A 298 25.07 -5.11 -4.63
C ILE A 298 25.77 -4.10 -3.69
N ASN A 299 25.17 -2.92 -3.48
CA ASN A 299 25.73 -1.92 -2.58
C ASN A 299 25.59 -2.33 -1.10
N ALA A 300 24.46 -2.95 -0.74
CA ALA A 300 24.17 -3.38 0.62
C ALA A 300 25.26 -4.34 1.15
N LEU A 301 25.81 -5.23 0.31
CA LEU A 301 26.91 -6.14 0.67
C LEU A 301 28.17 -5.42 1.15
N ARG A 302 28.34 -4.12 0.82
CA ARG A 302 29.46 -3.27 1.25
C ARG A 302 29.12 -2.43 2.48
N MET A 303 27.87 -2.51 2.96
CA MET A 303 27.39 -1.74 4.10
C MET A 303 27.54 -2.49 5.43
N ARG A 304 28.18 -3.67 5.43
CA ARG A 304 28.31 -4.57 6.59
C ARG A 304 26.97 -4.92 7.22
N PRO A 305 26.00 -5.43 6.45
CA PRO A 305 24.73 -5.87 7.02
C PRO A 305 24.92 -7.23 7.73
N ASP A 306 24.21 -7.42 8.84
CA ASP A 306 23.99 -8.74 9.43
C ASP A 306 22.80 -9.45 8.74
N ARG A 307 21.80 -8.67 8.29
CA ARG A 307 20.62 -9.14 7.58
C ARG A 307 20.29 -8.25 6.39
N ILE A 308 19.91 -8.87 5.28
CA ILE A 308 19.37 -8.17 4.13
C ILE A 308 17.91 -8.59 3.96
N VAL A 309 16.99 -7.60 3.93
CA VAL A 309 15.56 -7.85 3.73
C VAL A 309 15.16 -7.19 2.41
N VAL A 310 14.90 -8.00 1.38
CA VAL A 310 14.44 -7.51 0.09
C VAL A 310 12.92 -7.60 0.07
N GLY A 311 12.25 -6.45 -0.08
CA GLY A 311 10.78 -6.38 -0.05
C GLY A 311 10.13 -7.30 -1.07
N GLU A 312 10.66 -7.34 -2.30
CA GLU A 312 10.20 -8.27 -3.34
C GLU A 312 11.29 -8.47 -4.41
N CYS A 313 11.48 -9.73 -4.82
CA CYS A 313 12.26 -10.08 -6.01
C CYS A 313 11.33 -10.18 -7.22
N ARG A 314 11.68 -9.46 -8.30
CA ARG A 314 10.92 -9.42 -9.57
C ARG A 314 11.75 -9.70 -10.80
N GLY A 315 13.08 -9.61 -10.70
CA GLY A 315 14.00 -9.70 -11.83
C GLY A 315 15.39 -10.18 -11.43
N GLY A 316 16.40 -9.65 -12.13
CA GLY A 316 17.79 -10.09 -12.01
C GLY A 316 18.45 -9.88 -10.64
N GLU A 317 17.88 -9.07 -9.75
CA GLU A 317 18.32 -8.94 -8.35
C GLU A 317 18.27 -10.26 -7.57
N ALA A 318 17.47 -11.22 -8.05
CA ALA A 318 17.39 -12.55 -7.45
C ALA A 318 18.76 -13.24 -7.40
N LEU A 319 19.59 -13.08 -8.44
CA LEU A 319 20.95 -13.65 -8.45
C LEU A 319 21.81 -13.05 -7.35
N ASP A 320 21.85 -11.72 -7.24
CA ASP A 320 22.70 -11.02 -6.26
C ASP A 320 22.24 -11.31 -4.83
N MET A 321 20.92 -11.47 -4.63
CA MET A 321 20.34 -11.90 -3.36
C MET A 321 20.73 -13.32 -2.99
N LEU A 322 20.64 -14.28 -3.92
CA LEU A 322 21.07 -15.66 -3.69
C LEU A 322 22.56 -15.75 -3.40
N GLN A 323 23.39 -14.93 -4.07
CA GLN A 323 24.82 -14.83 -3.76
C GLN A 323 25.05 -14.28 -2.35
N ALA A 324 24.30 -13.24 -1.94
CA ALA A 324 24.39 -12.72 -0.56
C ALA A 324 24.07 -13.81 0.46
N MET A 325 22.99 -14.55 0.28
CA MET A 325 22.59 -15.67 1.13
C MET A 325 23.60 -16.81 1.18
N ASN A 326 24.37 -17.04 0.09
CA ASN A 326 25.40 -18.09 0.02
C ASN A 326 26.79 -17.62 0.46
N THR A 327 26.97 -16.33 0.76
CA THR A 327 28.31 -15.75 1.06
C THR A 327 28.38 -15.05 2.41
N GLY A 328 27.65 -15.56 3.41
CA GLY A 328 27.78 -15.13 4.81
C GLY A 328 26.78 -14.07 5.25
N HIS A 329 25.72 -13.79 4.45
CA HIS A 329 24.60 -12.96 4.87
C HIS A 329 23.36 -13.83 5.15
N ASP A 330 23.58 -14.91 5.94
CA ASP A 330 22.56 -15.85 6.34
C ASP A 330 21.45 -15.17 7.15
N GLY A 331 20.22 -15.68 7.02
CA GLY A 331 19.04 -15.11 7.65
C GLY A 331 18.45 -13.93 6.89
N SER A 332 18.80 -13.80 5.62
CA SER A 332 18.15 -12.83 4.72
C SER A 332 16.74 -13.25 4.38
N LEU A 333 15.87 -12.27 4.21
CA LEU A 333 14.43 -12.46 3.97
C LEU A 333 14.02 -11.78 2.67
N THR A 334 13.10 -12.40 1.93
CA THR A 334 12.54 -11.76 0.73
C THR A 334 11.15 -12.28 0.41
N THR A 335 10.45 -11.59 -0.52
CA THR A 335 9.20 -12.08 -1.07
C THR A 335 9.28 -12.33 -2.57
N ILE A 336 8.39 -13.17 -3.06
CA ILE A 336 8.22 -13.46 -4.48
C ILE A 336 6.74 -13.71 -4.81
N HIS A 337 6.33 -13.33 -6.01
CA HIS A 337 5.01 -13.73 -6.51
C HIS A 337 5.05 -15.12 -7.10
N ALA A 338 4.43 -16.10 -6.42
CA ALA A 338 4.22 -17.44 -6.97
C ALA A 338 2.99 -18.10 -6.33
N ASN A 339 2.47 -19.14 -6.98
CA ASN A 339 1.23 -19.82 -6.54
C ASN A 339 1.50 -21.03 -5.64
N SER A 340 2.73 -21.53 -5.63
CA SER A 340 3.16 -22.65 -4.80
C SER A 340 4.65 -22.54 -4.47
N PRO A 341 5.16 -23.29 -3.46
CA PRO A 341 6.61 -23.38 -3.21
C PRO A 341 7.41 -23.85 -4.41
N LYS A 342 6.88 -24.79 -5.19
CA LYS A 342 7.51 -25.29 -6.42
C LYS A 342 7.59 -24.19 -7.49
N ASP A 343 6.50 -23.43 -7.68
CA ASP A 343 6.47 -22.32 -8.64
C ASP A 343 7.42 -21.19 -8.20
N ALA A 344 7.60 -20.98 -6.89
CA ALA A 344 8.54 -20.00 -6.37
C ALA A 344 9.98 -20.31 -6.79
N ILE A 345 10.40 -21.59 -6.69
CA ILE A 345 11.71 -22.03 -7.18
C ILE A 345 11.84 -21.87 -8.69
N SER A 346 10.84 -22.28 -9.45
CA SER A 346 10.84 -22.12 -10.91
C SER A 346 10.94 -20.63 -11.31
N ARG A 347 10.23 -19.76 -10.60
CA ARG A 347 10.26 -18.32 -10.85
C ARG A 347 11.61 -17.70 -10.49
N LEU A 348 12.22 -18.11 -9.36
CA LEU A 348 13.58 -17.69 -9.02
C LEU A 348 14.58 -18.09 -10.11
N THR A 349 14.50 -19.32 -10.61
CA THR A 349 15.34 -19.79 -11.72
C THR A 349 15.20 -18.86 -12.94
N THR A 350 13.97 -18.54 -13.33
CA THR A 350 13.70 -17.61 -14.43
C THR A 350 14.28 -16.21 -14.17
N MET A 351 14.15 -15.69 -12.95
CA MET A 351 14.69 -14.35 -12.60
C MET A 351 16.20 -14.32 -12.64
N VAL A 352 16.87 -15.38 -12.20
CA VAL A 352 18.34 -15.49 -12.31
C VAL A 352 18.78 -15.49 -13.79
N LEU A 353 18.06 -16.20 -14.66
CA LEU A 353 18.31 -16.16 -16.12
C LEU A 353 18.12 -14.76 -16.69
N MET A 354 17.14 -14.02 -16.21
CA MET A 354 16.92 -12.60 -16.61
C MET A 354 18.06 -11.66 -16.20
N ALA A 355 18.92 -12.06 -15.24
CA ALA A 355 20.10 -11.27 -14.88
C ALA A 355 21.16 -11.19 -15.98
N GLY A 356 20.99 -11.92 -17.09
CA GLY A 356 21.88 -11.94 -18.23
C GLY A 356 23.17 -12.75 -18.00
N THR A 357 23.14 -13.73 -17.12
CA THR A 357 24.26 -14.64 -16.84
C THR A 357 24.14 -15.91 -17.68
N GLU A 358 25.26 -16.38 -18.22
CA GLU A 358 25.35 -17.66 -18.95
C GLU A 358 25.48 -18.86 -17.98
N LEU A 359 24.71 -18.85 -16.87
CA LEU A 359 24.72 -19.95 -15.92
C LEU A 359 23.81 -21.10 -16.41
N PRO A 360 24.30 -22.35 -16.40
CA PRO A 360 23.42 -23.49 -16.65
C PRO A 360 22.30 -23.55 -15.61
N GLU A 361 21.10 -23.97 -16.02
CA GLU A 361 19.95 -24.12 -15.12
C GLU A 361 20.28 -24.96 -13.88
N ARG A 362 21.06 -26.02 -14.03
CA ARG A 362 21.52 -26.86 -12.93
C ARG A 362 22.28 -26.02 -11.87
N ALA A 363 23.24 -25.21 -12.29
CA ALA A 363 24.02 -24.37 -11.37
C ALA A 363 23.13 -23.34 -10.64
N ILE A 364 22.12 -22.81 -11.35
CA ILE A 364 21.14 -21.91 -10.73
C ILE A 364 20.33 -22.64 -9.66
N ARG A 365 19.87 -23.84 -9.95
CA ARG A 365 19.11 -24.67 -9.00
C ARG A 365 19.97 -25.06 -7.78
N GLU A 366 21.25 -25.36 -7.97
CA GLU A 366 22.20 -25.59 -6.87
C GLU A 366 22.34 -24.37 -5.98
N GLN A 367 22.46 -23.17 -6.56
CA GLN A 367 22.52 -21.93 -5.79
C GLN A 367 21.24 -21.66 -5.01
N ILE A 368 20.07 -21.90 -5.61
CA ILE A 368 18.77 -21.72 -4.93
C ILE A 368 18.66 -22.71 -3.77
N ALA A 369 18.99 -23.99 -4.00
CA ALA A 369 18.89 -25.03 -2.98
C ALA A 369 19.81 -24.79 -1.78
N SER A 370 21.00 -24.19 -2.02
CA SER A 370 21.93 -23.82 -0.97
C SER A 370 21.50 -22.53 -0.23
N ALA A 371 20.91 -21.57 -0.93
CA ALA A 371 20.57 -20.27 -0.39
C ALA A 371 19.27 -20.28 0.42
N ILE A 372 18.21 -20.90 -0.09
CA ILE A 372 16.87 -20.85 0.52
C ILE A 372 16.66 -22.03 1.45
N ASN A 373 16.33 -21.75 2.71
CA ASN A 373 16.06 -22.82 3.70
C ASN A 373 14.54 -23.05 3.85
N ILE A 374 13.74 -21.97 3.93
CA ILE A 374 12.31 -22.05 4.20
C ILE A 374 11.54 -21.26 3.16
N ILE A 375 10.45 -21.85 2.66
CA ILE A 375 9.44 -21.16 1.85
C ILE A 375 8.14 -21.08 2.63
N VAL A 376 7.62 -19.85 2.82
CA VAL A 376 6.32 -19.62 3.45
C VAL A 376 5.35 -19.16 2.39
N GLN A 377 4.41 -20.03 2.02
CA GLN A 377 3.39 -19.76 1.01
C GLN A 377 2.17 -19.12 1.63
N THR A 378 1.80 -17.94 1.16
CA THR A 378 0.58 -17.21 1.55
C THR A 378 -0.45 -17.24 0.43
N ALA A 379 -1.73 -17.23 0.79
CA ALA A 379 -2.83 -17.11 -0.16
C ALA A 379 -3.92 -16.19 0.37
N ARG A 380 -4.57 -15.48 -0.54
CA ARG A 380 -5.86 -14.82 -0.30
C ARG A 380 -6.95 -15.78 -0.77
N LEU A 381 -7.77 -16.24 0.16
CA LEU A 381 -8.84 -17.18 -0.13
C LEU A 381 -10.08 -16.47 -0.72
N LYS A 382 -11.04 -17.23 -1.22
CA LYS A 382 -12.23 -16.69 -1.92
C LYS A 382 -13.12 -15.81 -1.03
N ASP A 383 -13.11 -16.04 0.28
CA ASP A 383 -13.81 -15.21 1.26
C ASP A 383 -13.08 -13.91 1.64
N GLY A 384 -11.91 -13.67 1.03
CA GLY A 384 -11.04 -12.53 1.30
C GLY A 384 -10.07 -12.73 2.47
N SER A 385 -10.17 -13.82 3.23
CA SER A 385 -9.24 -14.15 4.30
C SER A 385 -7.85 -14.46 3.74
N ARG A 386 -6.80 -14.13 4.52
CA ARG A 386 -5.41 -14.37 4.16
C ARG A 386 -4.86 -15.44 5.07
N LYS A 387 -4.21 -16.46 4.48
CA LYS A 387 -3.67 -17.59 5.24
C LYS A 387 -2.28 -17.96 4.77
N VAL A 388 -1.44 -18.40 5.70
CA VAL A 388 -0.24 -19.16 5.40
C VAL A 388 -0.69 -20.56 5.03
N VAL A 389 -0.68 -20.87 3.75
CA VAL A 389 -1.21 -22.16 3.27
C VAL A 389 -0.18 -23.28 3.29
N LYS A 390 1.12 -22.94 3.32
CA LYS A 390 2.21 -23.92 3.51
C LYS A 390 3.41 -23.26 4.16
N ILE A 391 4.13 -24.05 4.95
CA ILE A 391 5.51 -23.78 5.36
C ILE A 391 6.31 -25.02 4.95
N SER A 392 7.30 -24.80 4.08
CA SER A 392 8.08 -25.89 3.48
C SER A 392 9.56 -25.63 3.65
N GLU A 393 10.30 -26.68 3.95
CA GLU A 393 11.76 -26.68 3.96
C GLU A 393 12.30 -27.02 2.56
N VAL A 394 13.34 -26.33 2.14
CA VAL A 394 14.10 -26.65 0.92
C VAL A 394 15.33 -27.44 1.34
N ILE A 395 15.39 -28.69 0.93
CA ILE A 395 16.47 -29.61 1.25
C ILE A 395 17.31 -29.82 -0.02
N PRO A 396 18.58 -29.36 -0.02
CA PRO A 396 19.47 -29.63 -1.15
C PRO A 396 19.76 -31.15 -1.27
N LEU A 397 19.75 -31.64 -2.50
CA LEU A 397 20.10 -32.99 -2.85
C LEU A 397 21.31 -32.96 -3.77
N GLU A 398 21.86 -34.15 -4.06
CA GLU A 398 22.97 -34.31 -5.01
C GLU A 398 22.58 -33.84 -6.43
N ALA A 399 23.58 -33.43 -7.20
CA ALA A 399 23.46 -33.06 -8.61
C ALA A 399 22.55 -31.87 -8.92
N GLY A 400 22.34 -30.95 -7.95
CA GLY A 400 21.53 -29.75 -8.14
C GLY A 400 20.03 -29.97 -8.03
N GLU A 401 19.65 -31.18 -7.59
CA GLU A 401 18.26 -31.42 -7.22
C GLU A 401 17.96 -30.87 -5.83
N MET A 402 16.67 -30.64 -5.55
CA MET A 402 16.18 -30.21 -4.24
C MET A 402 14.85 -30.89 -3.94
N LYS A 403 14.66 -31.21 -2.66
CA LYS A 403 13.37 -31.67 -2.14
C LYS A 403 12.69 -30.50 -1.43
N ILE A 404 11.44 -30.24 -1.75
CA ILE A 404 10.58 -29.33 -0.99
C ILE A 404 9.76 -30.22 -0.05
N GLN A 405 10.01 -30.08 1.25
CA GLN A 405 9.35 -30.84 2.30
C GLN A 405 8.38 -29.95 3.06
N ASP A 406 7.08 -30.20 2.89
CA ASP A 406 6.05 -29.47 3.65
C ASP A 406 6.16 -29.85 5.14
N LEU A 407 6.18 -28.87 6.03
CA LEU A 407 6.17 -29.02 7.49
C LEU A 407 4.77 -28.73 8.05
N PHE A 408 4.13 -27.69 7.50
CA PHE A 408 2.76 -27.30 7.83
C PHE A 408 1.99 -26.97 6.56
N TYR A 409 0.68 -27.28 6.56
CA TYR A 409 -0.20 -26.85 5.47
C TYR A 409 -1.62 -26.54 5.97
N PHE A 410 -2.34 -25.72 5.23
CA PHE A 410 -3.75 -25.43 5.47
C PHE A 410 -4.61 -26.37 4.64
N GLU A 411 -5.44 -27.20 5.29
CA GLU A 411 -6.42 -28.07 4.68
C GLU A 411 -7.76 -27.34 4.61
N GLN A 412 -8.17 -26.93 3.42
CA GLN A 412 -9.50 -26.35 3.22
C GLN A 412 -10.53 -27.47 3.16
N LEU A 413 -11.55 -27.42 4.04
CA LEU A 413 -12.60 -28.43 4.14
C LEU A 413 -13.88 -28.03 3.41
N GLY A 414 -14.13 -26.71 3.22
CA GLY A 414 -15.34 -26.22 2.56
C GLY A 414 -15.61 -24.76 2.84
N TYR A 415 -16.90 -24.43 2.87
CA TYR A 415 -17.42 -23.09 3.18
C TYR A 415 -18.56 -23.22 4.19
N ASP A 416 -18.67 -22.28 5.12
CA ASP A 416 -19.81 -22.16 6.02
C ASP A 416 -21.04 -21.52 5.33
N GLU A 417 -22.14 -21.39 6.06
CA GLU A 417 -23.39 -20.78 5.58
C GLU A 417 -23.20 -19.32 5.15
N ASN A 418 -22.22 -18.62 5.68
CA ASN A 418 -21.84 -17.25 5.35
C ASN A 418 -20.80 -17.17 4.20
N LYS A 419 -20.55 -18.29 3.50
CA LYS A 419 -19.53 -18.42 2.45
C LYS A 419 -18.11 -18.12 2.92
N LYS A 420 -17.83 -18.25 4.22
CA LYS A 420 -16.47 -18.17 4.74
C LYS A 420 -15.77 -19.51 4.59
N VAL A 421 -14.49 -19.46 4.35
CA VAL A 421 -13.67 -20.66 4.20
C VAL A 421 -13.54 -21.37 5.56
N VAL A 422 -13.92 -22.64 5.58
CA VAL A 422 -13.72 -23.55 6.70
C VAL A 422 -12.52 -24.43 6.39
N GLY A 423 -11.60 -24.55 7.33
CA GLY A 423 -10.40 -25.37 7.19
C GLY A 423 -9.62 -25.44 8.48
N ARG A 424 -8.54 -26.19 8.45
CA ARG A 424 -7.63 -26.39 9.59
C ARG A 424 -6.19 -26.42 9.15
N PHE A 425 -5.30 -26.02 10.04
CA PHE A 425 -3.87 -26.19 9.85
C PHE A 425 -3.48 -27.63 10.24
N ARG A 426 -2.66 -28.24 9.41
CA ARG A 426 -2.16 -29.60 9.59
C ARG A 426 -0.66 -29.59 9.72
N LYS A 427 -0.15 -30.51 10.48
CA LYS A 427 1.27 -30.79 10.69
C LYS A 427 1.64 -32.02 9.87
N CYS A 428 2.78 -32.01 9.20
CA CYS A 428 3.15 -33.11 8.30
C CYS A 428 3.83 -34.28 9.00
N GLY A 429 4.04 -34.21 10.30
CA GLY A 429 4.69 -35.31 11.08
C GLY A 429 6.19 -35.45 10.82
N VAL A 430 6.83 -34.47 10.21
CA VAL A 430 8.25 -34.49 9.89
C VAL A 430 8.96 -33.33 10.57
N LEU A 431 10.16 -33.60 11.10
CA LEU A 431 11.03 -32.57 11.67
C LEU A 431 11.84 -31.91 10.56
N PRO A 432 12.14 -30.60 10.69
CA PRO A 432 13.10 -29.96 9.79
C PRO A 432 14.49 -30.55 9.94
N THR A 433 15.26 -30.59 8.86
CA THR A 433 16.60 -31.23 8.86
C THR A 433 17.58 -30.54 9.83
N PHE A 434 17.36 -29.28 10.14
CA PHE A 434 18.14 -28.50 11.07
C PHE A 434 17.60 -28.52 12.52
N PHE A 435 16.73 -29.49 12.87
CA PHE A 435 16.13 -29.51 14.21
C PHE A 435 17.16 -29.67 15.33
N ASP A 436 18.24 -30.41 15.08
CA ASP A 436 19.34 -30.53 16.06
C ASP A 436 20.09 -29.22 16.30
N GLU A 437 20.19 -28.33 15.31
CA GLU A 437 20.77 -27.00 15.49
C GLU A 437 19.97 -26.18 16.51
N ILE A 438 18.63 -26.32 16.56
CA ILE A 438 17.75 -25.66 17.52
C ILE A 438 18.18 -26.02 18.95
N LYS A 439 18.40 -27.31 19.19
CA LYS A 439 18.83 -27.84 20.50
C LYS A 439 20.23 -27.35 20.88
N ILE A 440 21.18 -27.38 19.90
CA ILE A 440 22.57 -26.92 20.11
C ILE A 440 22.62 -25.44 20.49
N MET A 441 21.77 -24.59 19.89
CA MET A 441 21.67 -23.17 20.18
C MET A 441 20.88 -22.86 21.47
N GLY A 442 20.40 -23.91 22.20
CA GLY A 442 19.64 -23.74 23.42
C GLY A 442 18.28 -23.09 23.24
N LEU A 443 17.71 -23.17 22.02
CA LEU A 443 16.37 -22.63 21.74
C LEU A 443 15.31 -23.70 22.10
N GLU A 444 14.29 -23.28 22.81
CA GLU A 444 13.18 -24.15 23.19
C GLU A 444 12.19 -24.24 22.02
N LEU A 445 12.07 -25.42 21.42
CA LEU A 445 11.03 -25.75 20.45
C LEU A 445 10.65 -27.23 20.63
N SER A 446 9.38 -27.49 20.99
CA SER A 446 8.90 -28.86 21.16
C SER A 446 8.77 -29.57 19.82
N GLU A 447 9.18 -30.83 19.74
CA GLU A 447 8.94 -31.71 18.57
C GLU A 447 7.43 -31.91 18.29
N ASP A 448 6.59 -31.74 19.32
CA ASP A 448 5.14 -31.97 19.22
C ASP A 448 4.45 -30.95 18.32
N ILE A 449 5.08 -29.77 18.08
CA ILE A 449 4.54 -28.80 17.14
C ILE A 449 4.50 -29.33 15.70
N PHE A 450 5.26 -30.37 15.38
CA PHE A 450 5.29 -31.00 14.06
C PHE A 450 4.42 -32.28 13.96
N LYS A 451 3.96 -32.82 15.10
CA LYS A 451 3.13 -34.01 15.15
C LYS A 451 1.66 -33.63 15.02
N ASP A 452 0.96 -34.22 14.06
CA ASP A 452 -0.49 -34.05 13.96
C ASP A 452 -1.14 -34.72 15.20
N GLU A 453 -2.15 -34.09 15.79
CA GLU A 453 -2.92 -34.74 16.86
C GLU A 453 -3.61 -35.94 16.26
N VAL A 454 -3.10 -37.11 16.56
CA VAL A 454 -3.82 -38.37 16.30
C VAL A 454 -5.06 -38.34 17.20
N LYS A 455 -6.23 -38.02 16.66
CA LYS A 455 -7.47 -38.36 17.33
C LYS A 455 -7.56 -39.89 17.35
N VAL A 456 -7.21 -40.45 18.51
CA VAL A 456 -7.53 -41.85 18.87
C VAL A 456 -9.06 -42.01 19.00
#